data_0177530e80e675426528ebe2433ff127
#
_entry.id   0177530e80e675426528ebe2433ff127
#
_cell.length_a   1.000
_cell.length_b   1.000
_cell.length_c   1.000
_cell.angle_alpha   90.00
_cell.angle_beta   90.00
_cell.angle_gamma   90.00
#
_symmetry.space_group_name_H-M   'P 1'
#
loop_
_entity.id
_entity.type
_entity.pdbx_description
1 polymer ?
#
loop_
_entity_poly.entity_id
_entity_poly.type
_entity_poly.pdbx_seq_one_letter_code
_entity_poly.pdbx_strand_id
1 'polypeptide(L)'
;VLIITIIVVIILAAAVILTISKNNPVSSAKEAAFKEDIRSFQTELSLYVGKQMTVDYYGNREKITVIDNLDDMDKYISGYNKKKYSDKLGIEDDELVYFPDKVTKDEKKWLDDLGIKPYSVYIPEAGEDCFIWNGNAITGYYDEKLKEFLSTTNGVLKIPKRCTEISYISFENVSYIENVITQDGLLNVSSKSFRNCANLKSVYISKSVRYISDEWVFYGCSNLVSIEVDSENECYSSQDGVLYNKEKTTLIAAPGKIEECNVPSTVKTIGKNAFSLCKNLKKVVLLDGLESIGARAFEHCTSLSEVKLPNTLKKVDIDAFYSANITGELVIPDSVESIENSSFLYCTNISKVVIGSNLKTISGTSSIDYYNSFRACSNLKEFVVKQDNKYFSSQDGILYNKDKTKLILAPSAYEVNDLYIPNSVKEIGDYSFYGSTNVKGKIYLPEGLISIGWQSFSQCGISGEVNIPSSVTSIKSSSFFNAEYITKINVDSNNLNYSSQDGILYNKDKTELIIAPHKLTINNLTLPDSLKVIDGMAFDSCQNITGTLTLNDNLETIKDRAFYCCSGISGTVVMPESVKKVEGGIFDSCVGIQNIKCRASSKPDGWDDDWNMYCNANVVWGYTGD
;
A
#
# COMPACT_ATOMS: atom_id res chain seq x y z
N VAL A 1 -26.31 -44.53 -7.65
CA VAL A 1 -27.32 -43.97 -8.58
C VAL A 1 -28.11 -42.87 -7.88
N LEU A 2 -28.70 -43.09 -6.68
CA LEU A 2 -29.55 -42.08 -6.02
C LEU A 2 -28.83 -40.76 -5.69
N ILE A 3 -27.56 -40.83 -5.25
CA ILE A 3 -26.74 -39.64 -4.91
C ILE A 3 -26.42 -38.84 -6.15
N ILE A 4 -26.11 -39.48 -7.27
CA ILE A 4 -25.81 -38.80 -8.55
C ILE A 4 -27.07 -38.09 -9.08
N THR A 5 -28.24 -38.72 -8.93
CA THR A 5 -29.53 -38.14 -9.35
C THR A 5 -29.88 -36.90 -8.51
N ILE A 6 -29.62 -36.93 -7.20
CA ILE A 6 -29.84 -35.77 -6.30
C ILE A 6 -28.89 -34.63 -6.65
N ILE A 7 -27.62 -34.91 -6.91
CA ILE A 7 -26.64 -33.88 -7.31
C ILE A 7 -27.00 -33.26 -8.65
N VAL A 8 -27.43 -34.05 -9.64
CA VAL A 8 -27.88 -33.55 -10.96
C VAL A 8 -29.14 -32.69 -10.81
N VAL A 9 -30.10 -33.07 -9.96
CA VAL A 9 -31.31 -32.28 -9.69
C VAL A 9 -30.97 -30.96 -8.98
N ILE A 10 -30.01 -30.96 -8.04
CA ILE A 10 -29.57 -29.74 -7.36
C ILE A 10 -28.84 -28.82 -8.34
N ILE A 11 -27.98 -29.34 -9.24
CA ILE A 11 -27.27 -28.55 -10.25
C ILE A 11 -28.27 -27.99 -11.26
N LEU A 12 -29.26 -28.75 -11.70
CA LEU A 12 -30.32 -28.27 -12.60
C LEU A 12 -31.22 -27.22 -11.92
N ALA A 13 -31.58 -27.44 -10.64
CA ALA A 13 -32.34 -26.44 -9.88
C ALA A 13 -31.52 -25.15 -9.67
N ALA A 14 -30.21 -25.24 -9.36
CA ALA A 14 -29.33 -24.10 -9.25
C ALA A 14 -29.14 -23.38 -10.60
N ALA A 15 -29.03 -24.11 -11.72
CA ALA A 15 -28.95 -23.54 -13.05
C ALA A 15 -30.26 -22.83 -13.45
N VAL A 16 -31.42 -23.39 -13.11
CA VAL A 16 -32.74 -22.76 -13.33
C VAL A 16 -32.90 -21.52 -12.46
N ILE A 17 -32.49 -21.58 -11.17
CA ILE A 17 -32.52 -20.40 -10.27
C ILE A 17 -31.56 -19.30 -10.77
N LEU A 18 -30.36 -19.65 -11.26
CA LEU A 18 -29.40 -18.70 -11.85
C LEU A 18 -29.92 -18.09 -13.16
N THR A 19 -30.68 -18.88 -13.98
CA THR A 19 -31.29 -18.37 -15.21
C THR A 19 -32.49 -17.48 -14.92
N ILE A 20 -33.27 -17.79 -13.90
CA ILE A 20 -34.40 -16.97 -13.43
C ILE A 20 -33.88 -15.68 -12.76
N SER A 21 -32.74 -15.73 -12.03
CA SER A 21 -32.15 -14.54 -11.43
C SER A 21 -31.49 -13.59 -12.43
N LYS A 22 -31.00 -14.12 -13.57
CA LYS A 22 -30.44 -13.30 -14.67
C LYS A 22 -31.53 -12.69 -15.59
N ASN A 23 -32.70 -13.31 -15.69
CA ASN A 23 -33.84 -12.82 -16.46
C ASN A 23 -35.08 -12.83 -15.53
N ASN A 24 -35.11 -11.94 -14.54
CA ASN A 24 -36.30 -11.80 -13.70
C ASN A 24 -37.43 -11.17 -14.54
N PRO A 25 -38.49 -11.92 -14.95
CA PRO A 25 -39.55 -11.40 -15.81
C PRO A 25 -40.25 -10.18 -15.19
N VAL A 26 -40.28 -10.09 -13.85
CA VAL A 26 -40.88 -8.96 -13.14
C VAL A 26 -39.98 -7.70 -13.25
N SER A 27 -38.66 -7.87 -13.22
CA SER A 27 -37.71 -6.74 -13.41
C SER A 27 -37.77 -6.25 -14.85
N SER A 28 -37.76 -7.15 -15.82
CA SER A 28 -37.86 -6.81 -17.26
C SER A 28 -39.19 -6.15 -17.62
N ALA A 29 -40.30 -6.59 -17.01
CA ALA A 29 -41.61 -5.96 -17.21
C ALA A 29 -41.68 -4.56 -16.58
N LYS A 30 -41.06 -4.36 -15.39
CA LYS A 30 -40.95 -3.04 -14.75
C LYS A 30 -40.10 -2.09 -15.59
N GLU A 31 -38.96 -2.56 -16.11
CA GLU A 31 -38.10 -1.79 -17.01
C GLU A 31 -38.84 -1.36 -18.27
N ALA A 32 -39.52 -2.31 -18.93
CA ALA A 32 -40.28 -2.03 -20.15
C ALA A 32 -41.38 -0.98 -19.90
N ALA A 33 -42.19 -1.13 -18.85
CA ALA A 33 -43.25 -0.19 -18.50
C ALA A 33 -42.67 1.20 -18.12
N PHE A 34 -41.58 1.25 -17.41
CA PHE A 34 -40.91 2.50 -17.07
C PHE A 34 -40.40 3.21 -18.33
N LYS A 35 -39.68 2.49 -19.21
CA LYS A 35 -39.16 3.06 -20.47
C LYS A 35 -40.26 3.52 -21.41
N GLU A 36 -41.39 2.84 -21.41
CA GLU A 36 -42.57 3.24 -22.21
C GLU A 36 -43.18 4.54 -21.72
N ASP A 37 -43.41 4.69 -20.42
CA ASP A 37 -43.88 5.95 -19.82
C ASP A 37 -42.94 7.12 -20.16
N ILE A 38 -41.62 6.94 -19.99
CA ILE A 38 -40.63 8.00 -20.23
C ILE A 38 -40.62 8.40 -21.73
N ARG A 39 -40.67 7.45 -22.68
CA ARG A 39 -40.74 7.74 -24.11
C ARG A 39 -42.02 8.51 -24.45
N SER A 40 -43.16 8.16 -23.84
CA SER A 40 -44.39 8.89 -23.98
C SER A 40 -44.24 10.35 -23.56
N PHE A 41 -43.62 10.59 -22.38
CA PHE A 41 -43.38 11.93 -21.88
C PHE A 41 -42.44 12.75 -22.79
N GLN A 42 -41.36 12.14 -23.30
CA GLN A 42 -40.47 12.80 -24.27
C GLN A 42 -41.24 13.19 -25.54
N THR A 43 -42.11 12.29 -26.03
CA THR A 43 -42.91 12.53 -27.26
C THR A 43 -43.89 13.67 -27.05
N GLU A 44 -44.62 13.68 -25.96
CA GLU A 44 -45.60 14.74 -25.63
C GLU A 44 -44.93 16.10 -25.45
N LEU A 45 -43.80 16.14 -24.72
CA LEU A 45 -43.00 17.36 -24.55
C LEU A 45 -42.50 17.88 -25.91
N SER A 46 -41.97 17.01 -26.76
CA SER A 46 -41.50 17.38 -28.11
C SER A 46 -42.65 17.92 -29.01
N LEU A 47 -43.85 17.32 -28.90
CA LEU A 47 -45.04 17.82 -29.63
C LEU A 47 -45.49 19.21 -29.09
N TYR A 48 -45.43 19.42 -27.78
CA TYR A 48 -45.76 20.70 -27.20
C TYR A 48 -44.79 21.80 -27.66
N VAL A 49 -43.46 21.51 -27.55
CA VAL A 49 -42.39 22.41 -28.00
C VAL A 49 -42.52 22.72 -29.48
N GLY A 50 -42.78 21.70 -30.34
CA GLY A 50 -42.97 21.86 -31.76
C GLY A 50 -44.17 22.73 -32.12
N LYS A 51 -45.27 22.62 -31.38
CA LYS A 51 -46.45 23.49 -31.57
C LYS A 51 -46.12 24.96 -31.20
N GLN A 52 -45.35 25.18 -30.15
CA GLN A 52 -44.93 26.54 -29.74
C GLN A 52 -43.97 27.16 -30.76
N MET A 53 -43.06 26.39 -31.33
CA MET A 53 -42.14 26.83 -32.40
C MET A 53 -42.88 27.23 -33.70
N THR A 54 -44.02 26.62 -33.98
CA THR A 54 -44.82 26.99 -35.17
C THR A 54 -45.64 28.28 -34.96
N VAL A 55 -45.84 28.69 -33.74
CA VAL A 55 -46.61 29.92 -33.41
C VAL A 55 -45.70 31.15 -33.30
N ASP A 56 -44.40 30.96 -32.98
CA ASP A 56 -43.44 32.06 -32.82
C ASP A 56 -42.54 32.20 -34.05
N TYR A 57 -43.01 32.97 -35.03
CA TYR A 57 -42.30 33.21 -36.29
C TYR A 57 -41.00 34.05 -36.15
N TYR A 58 -40.70 34.58 -34.98
CA TYR A 58 -39.55 35.48 -34.71
C TYR A 58 -38.47 34.93 -33.75
N GLY A 59 -38.59 33.69 -33.25
CA GLY A 59 -37.52 33.05 -32.49
C GLY A 59 -37.22 33.56 -31.09
N ASN A 60 -38.14 34.29 -30.48
CA ASN A 60 -37.97 34.87 -29.12
C ASN A 60 -38.67 34.06 -28.02
N ARG A 61 -38.91 32.76 -28.24
CA ARG A 61 -39.55 31.91 -27.24
C ARG A 61 -38.56 31.58 -26.10
N GLU A 62 -38.98 31.83 -24.85
CA GLU A 62 -38.23 31.30 -23.69
C GLU A 62 -38.37 29.78 -23.65
N LYS A 63 -37.26 29.10 -23.37
CA LYS A 63 -37.25 27.66 -23.18
C LYS A 63 -38.03 27.28 -21.93
N ILE A 64 -38.68 26.12 -21.97
CA ILE A 64 -39.45 25.58 -20.86
C ILE A 64 -38.49 25.01 -19.83
N THR A 65 -38.61 25.46 -18.59
CA THR A 65 -37.92 24.87 -17.44
C THR A 65 -38.94 24.73 -16.30
N VAL A 66 -39.13 23.49 -15.83
CA VAL A 66 -40.05 23.13 -14.75
C VAL A 66 -39.29 22.29 -13.74
N ILE A 67 -38.70 22.95 -12.76
CA ILE A 67 -37.87 22.34 -11.73
C ILE A 67 -38.41 22.62 -10.34
N ASP A 68 -38.72 23.89 -10.04
CA ASP A 68 -39.14 24.34 -8.70
C ASP A 68 -40.63 24.07 -8.43
N ASN A 69 -41.44 24.00 -9.45
CA ASN A 69 -42.86 23.71 -9.34
C ASN A 69 -43.28 22.52 -10.23
N LEU A 70 -42.95 21.32 -9.79
CA LEU A 70 -43.25 20.06 -10.48
C LEU A 70 -44.77 19.85 -10.72
N ASP A 71 -45.63 20.62 -10.05
CA ASP A 71 -47.08 20.62 -10.26
C ASP A 71 -47.46 21.13 -11.65
N ASP A 72 -46.59 21.91 -12.29
CA ASP A 72 -46.81 22.45 -13.64
C ASP A 72 -46.42 21.48 -14.78
N MET A 73 -45.85 20.29 -14.48
CA MET A 73 -45.50 19.31 -15.49
C MET A 73 -46.69 18.87 -16.40
N ASP A 74 -47.91 18.80 -15.81
CA ASP A 74 -49.13 18.42 -16.52
C ASP A 74 -49.52 19.40 -17.63
N LYS A 75 -49.00 20.63 -17.64
CA LYS A 75 -49.18 21.58 -18.73
C LYS A 75 -48.48 21.17 -20.02
N TYR A 76 -47.38 20.44 -19.89
CA TYR A 76 -46.49 20.12 -20.99
C TYR A 76 -46.56 18.64 -21.36
N ILE A 77 -46.93 17.77 -20.39
CA ILE A 77 -46.97 16.31 -20.53
C ILE A 77 -48.30 15.82 -19.96
N SER A 78 -49.29 15.59 -20.82
CA SER A 78 -50.67 15.23 -20.44
C SER A 78 -50.79 13.87 -19.74
N GLY A 79 -49.89 12.95 -20.04
CA GLY A 79 -49.83 11.61 -19.45
C GLY A 79 -48.99 11.53 -18.15
N TYR A 80 -48.50 12.66 -17.65
CA TYR A 80 -47.61 12.66 -16.49
C TYR A 80 -48.30 12.16 -15.22
N ASN A 81 -47.80 11.06 -14.66
CA ASN A 81 -48.34 10.47 -13.45
C ASN A 81 -47.58 11.03 -12.21
N LYS A 82 -48.16 12.09 -11.65
CA LYS A 82 -47.61 12.82 -10.51
C LYS A 82 -47.27 11.95 -9.30
N LYS A 83 -48.10 10.93 -8.96
CA LYS A 83 -47.83 10.02 -7.85
C LYS A 83 -46.63 9.09 -8.07
N LYS A 84 -46.34 8.80 -9.34
CA LYS A 84 -45.28 7.85 -9.71
C LYS A 84 -43.95 8.54 -9.97
N TYR A 85 -43.96 9.77 -10.47
CA TYR A 85 -42.80 10.49 -10.94
C TYR A 85 -42.60 11.88 -10.32
N SER A 86 -43.40 12.27 -9.34
CA SER A 86 -43.57 13.65 -8.83
C SER A 86 -42.30 14.26 -8.27
N ASP A 87 -41.27 13.65 -8.02
CA ASP A 87 -40.01 14.20 -7.52
C ASP A 87 -38.79 13.63 -8.25
N LYS A 88 -39.05 12.89 -9.36
CA LYS A 88 -38.00 12.18 -10.10
C LYS A 88 -37.63 12.87 -11.39
N LEU A 89 -38.56 13.57 -12.02
CA LEU A 89 -38.42 14.16 -13.36
C LEU A 89 -38.75 15.64 -13.35
N GLY A 90 -38.09 16.39 -14.22
CA GLY A 90 -38.32 17.80 -14.51
C GLY A 90 -38.18 18.09 -16.00
N ILE A 91 -38.35 19.36 -16.39
CA ILE A 91 -38.06 19.88 -17.72
C ILE A 91 -36.98 20.96 -17.55
N GLU A 92 -35.92 20.90 -18.31
CA GLU A 92 -34.86 21.90 -18.39
C GLU A 92 -34.54 22.16 -19.86
N ASP A 93 -34.63 23.42 -20.28
CA ASP A 93 -34.33 23.85 -21.63
C ASP A 93 -35.08 23.10 -22.73
N ASP A 94 -36.38 22.81 -22.54
CA ASP A 94 -37.24 22.04 -23.44
C ASP A 94 -36.96 20.52 -23.46
N GLU A 95 -36.06 20.02 -22.65
CA GLU A 95 -35.75 18.59 -22.56
C GLU A 95 -36.22 18.01 -21.21
N LEU A 96 -36.65 16.73 -21.26
CA LEU A 96 -36.95 16.00 -20.03
C LEU A 96 -35.63 15.71 -19.29
N VAL A 97 -35.59 15.95 -17.97
CA VAL A 97 -34.45 15.67 -17.09
C VAL A 97 -34.90 14.84 -15.89
N TYR A 98 -33.97 14.19 -15.21
CA TYR A 98 -34.23 13.47 -13.96
C TYR A 98 -33.39 14.00 -12.81
N PHE A 99 -33.89 13.86 -11.57
CA PHE A 99 -33.17 14.23 -10.35
C PHE A 99 -32.35 13.04 -9.84
N PRO A 100 -31.00 13.07 -9.90
CA PRO A 100 -30.15 11.92 -9.62
C PRO A 100 -30.30 11.36 -8.20
N ASP A 101 -30.63 12.19 -7.22
CA ASP A 101 -30.83 11.84 -5.81
C ASP A 101 -32.22 11.22 -5.52
N LYS A 102 -33.14 11.26 -6.50
CA LYS A 102 -34.55 10.80 -6.38
C LYS A 102 -34.84 9.51 -7.13
N VAL A 103 -33.91 9.07 -7.99
CA VAL A 103 -34.08 7.87 -8.81
C VAL A 103 -33.24 6.71 -8.23
N THR A 104 -33.76 5.49 -8.36
CA THR A 104 -33.00 4.28 -8.00
C THR A 104 -31.87 4.01 -9.00
N LYS A 105 -30.91 3.15 -8.64
CA LYS A 105 -29.80 2.74 -9.52
C LYS A 105 -30.29 2.16 -10.85
N ASP A 106 -31.37 1.36 -10.82
CA ASP A 106 -31.96 0.78 -12.01
C ASP A 106 -32.67 1.83 -12.86
N GLU A 107 -33.46 2.71 -12.23
CA GLU A 107 -34.14 3.81 -12.93
C GLU A 107 -33.13 4.77 -13.57
N LYS A 108 -32.06 5.12 -12.88
CA LYS A 108 -30.96 5.92 -13.46
C LYS A 108 -30.42 5.29 -14.73
N LYS A 109 -30.07 3.98 -14.67
CA LYS A 109 -29.57 3.26 -15.84
C LYS A 109 -30.58 3.29 -17.01
N TRP A 110 -31.88 3.11 -16.72
CA TRP A 110 -32.93 3.12 -17.76
C TRP A 110 -33.14 4.50 -18.38
N LEU A 111 -32.98 5.57 -17.57
CA LEU A 111 -33.07 6.96 -18.04
C LEU A 111 -31.86 7.31 -18.92
N ASP A 112 -30.64 6.93 -18.48
CA ASP A 112 -29.41 7.10 -19.25
C ASP A 112 -29.49 6.34 -20.60
N ASP A 113 -30.02 5.09 -20.61
CA ASP A 113 -30.26 4.30 -21.82
C ASP A 113 -31.24 4.99 -22.79
N LEU A 114 -32.15 5.83 -22.30
CA LEU A 114 -33.10 6.61 -23.08
C LEU A 114 -32.58 8.00 -23.49
N GLY A 115 -31.35 8.34 -23.11
CA GLY A 115 -30.77 9.65 -23.37
C GLY A 115 -31.35 10.78 -22.53
N ILE A 116 -32.08 10.46 -21.43
CA ILE A 116 -32.55 11.48 -20.48
C ILE A 116 -31.36 11.93 -19.66
N LYS A 117 -31.10 13.23 -19.65
CA LYS A 117 -30.00 13.82 -18.89
C LYS A 117 -30.38 13.99 -17.42
N PRO A 118 -29.42 13.89 -16.49
CA PRO A 118 -29.65 14.36 -15.13
C PRO A 118 -29.92 15.87 -15.13
N TYR A 119 -30.84 16.31 -14.28
CA TYR A 119 -31.04 17.73 -14.03
C TYR A 119 -29.74 18.35 -13.56
N SER A 120 -29.25 19.28 -14.32
CA SER A 120 -28.15 20.12 -13.92
C SER A 120 -28.71 21.35 -13.20
N VAL A 121 -28.77 21.30 -11.85
CA VAL A 121 -28.94 22.55 -11.09
C VAL A 121 -28.00 23.59 -11.71
N TYR A 122 -28.49 24.77 -12.08
CA TYR A 122 -27.60 25.85 -12.50
C TYR A 122 -26.60 26.11 -11.39
N ILE A 123 -25.47 25.45 -11.47
CA ILE A 123 -24.38 25.67 -10.57
C ILE A 123 -23.51 26.72 -11.25
N PRO A 124 -23.39 27.91 -10.66
CA PRO A 124 -22.52 28.93 -11.22
C PRO A 124 -21.08 28.42 -11.31
N GLU A 125 -20.36 28.85 -12.32
CA GLU A 125 -18.91 28.66 -12.34
C GLU A 125 -18.28 29.39 -11.17
N ALA A 126 -17.25 28.79 -10.56
CA ALA A 126 -16.47 29.48 -9.55
C ALA A 126 -15.79 30.72 -10.17
N GLY A 127 -15.90 31.86 -9.49
CA GLY A 127 -15.30 33.11 -9.95
C GLY A 127 -13.79 32.92 -10.20
N GLU A 128 -13.28 33.56 -11.25
CA GLU A 128 -11.86 33.48 -11.59
C GLU A 128 -10.93 33.97 -10.46
N ASP A 129 -11.45 34.86 -9.62
CA ASP A 129 -10.78 35.41 -8.45
C ASP A 129 -10.67 34.41 -7.26
N CYS A 130 -11.34 33.24 -7.35
CA CYS A 130 -11.15 32.12 -6.42
C CYS A 130 -9.81 31.40 -6.63
N PHE A 131 -9.18 31.55 -7.80
CA PHE A 131 -8.05 30.72 -8.21
C PHE A 131 -6.76 31.52 -8.44
N ILE A 132 -5.65 30.81 -8.27
CA ILE A 132 -4.32 31.25 -8.69
C ILE A 132 -4.09 30.68 -10.08
N TRP A 133 -3.86 31.56 -11.04
CA TRP A 133 -3.73 31.21 -12.46
C TRP A 133 -2.30 31.30 -12.97
N ASN A 134 -1.95 30.38 -13.86
CA ASN A 134 -0.79 30.49 -14.76
C ASN A 134 -1.30 30.32 -16.21
N GLY A 135 -1.49 31.42 -16.92
CA GLY A 135 -2.24 31.42 -18.18
C GLY A 135 -3.68 30.94 -17.96
N ASN A 136 -4.05 29.81 -18.61
CA ASN A 136 -5.35 29.16 -18.44
C ASN A 136 -5.28 27.93 -17.49
N ALA A 137 -4.17 27.72 -16.79
CA ALA A 137 -4.03 26.66 -15.82
C ALA A 137 -4.34 27.14 -14.40
N ILE A 138 -5.13 26.39 -13.65
CA ILE A 138 -5.31 26.59 -12.20
C ILE A 138 -4.13 25.93 -11.50
N THR A 139 -3.36 26.73 -10.75
CA THR A 139 -2.18 26.28 -9.99
C THR A 139 -2.40 26.31 -8.48
N GLY A 140 -3.55 26.82 -8.03
CA GLY A 140 -3.93 26.93 -6.64
C GLY A 140 -5.21 27.76 -6.49
N TYR A 141 -5.54 28.10 -5.26
CA TYR A 141 -6.78 28.82 -4.92
C TYR A 141 -6.57 29.77 -3.74
N TYR A 142 -7.47 30.74 -3.61
CA TYR A 142 -7.58 31.62 -2.44
C TYR A 142 -8.62 31.03 -1.48
N ASP A 143 -8.16 30.50 -0.35
CA ASP A 143 -8.93 29.67 0.57
C ASP A 143 -10.26 30.29 1.01
N GLU A 144 -10.24 31.55 1.48
CA GLU A 144 -11.45 32.24 1.94
C GLU A 144 -12.46 32.46 0.81
N LYS A 145 -12.01 32.86 -0.38
CA LYS A 145 -12.90 33.09 -1.53
C LYS A 145 -13.52 31.78 -2.04
N LEU A 146 -12.73 30.72 -2.10
CA LEU A 146 -13.21 29.41 -2.54
C LEU A 146 -14.22 28.84 -1.52
N LYS A 147 -13.98 28.99 -0.22
CA LYS A 147 -14.94 28.60 0.83
C LYS A 147 -16.25 29.38 0.76
N GLU A 148 -16.16 30.71 0.60
CA GLU A 148 -17.34 31.56 0.43
C GLU A 148 -18.16 31.11 -0.78
N PHE A 149 -17.53 30.95 -1.94
CA PHE A 149 -18.19 30.44 -3.15
C PHE A 149 -18.85 29.07 -2.90
N LEU A 150 -18.12 28.08 -2.37
CA LEU A 150 -18.62 26.73 -2.15
C LEU A 150 -19.74 26.67 -1.11
N SER A 151 -19.82 27.63 -0.18
CA SER A 151 -20.96 27.75 0.74
C SER A 151 -22.26 28.08 0.01
N THR A 152 -22.20 28.78 -1.12
CA THR A 152 -23.37 29.13 -1.95
C THR A 152 -23.79 27.99 -2.90
N THR A 153 -22.89 27.05 -3.19
CA THR A 153 -23.11 25.94 -4.13
C THR A 153 -23.18 24.57 -3.44
N ASN A 154 -23.39 24.54 -2.11
CA ASN A 154 -23.39 23.30 -1.32
C ASN A 154 -22.16 22.41 -1.59
N GLY A 155 -20.97 23.03 -1.65
CA GLY A 155 -19.71 22.33 -1.87
C GLY A 155 -19.44 21.88 -3.31
N VAL A 156 -20.21 22.34 -4.29
CA VAL A 156 -20.02 22.01 -5.70
C VAL A 156 -19.05 22.98 -6.37
N LEU A 157 -17.90 22.46 -6.79
CA LEU A 157 -16.89 23.18 -7.56
C LEU A 157 -17.07 22.93 -9.05
N LYS A 158 -17.67 23.89 -9.75
CA LYS A 158 -17.72 23.89 -11.21
C LYS A 158 -16.52 24.67 -11.75
N ILE A 159 -15.64 23.97 -12.43
CA ILE A 159 -14.38 24.53 -12.98
C ILE A 159 -14.70 25.55 -14.08
N PRO A 160 -14.10 26.75 -14.07
CA PRO A 160 -14.35 27.75 -15.11
C PRO A 160 -14.01 27.28 -16.51
N LYS A 161 -14.84 27.63 -17.53
CA LYS A 161 -14.66 27.21 -18.93
C LYS A 161 -13.33 27.58 -19.55
N ARG A 162 -12.71 28.70 -19.10
CA ARG A 162 -11.38 29.08 -19.60
C ARG A 162 -10.26 28.18 -19.10
N CYS A 163 -10.52 27.35 -18.06
CA CYS A 163 -9.51 26.47 -17.49
C CYS A 163 -9.17 25.34 -18.47
N THR A 164 -7.91 25.26 -18.88
CA THR A 164 -7.41 24.19 -19.75
C THR A 164 -6.65 23.12 -18.99
N GLU A 165 -6.19 23.43 -17.78
CA GLU A 165 -5.43 22.52 -16.92
C GLU A 165 -5.69 22.77 -15.44
N ILE A 166 -5.91 21.70 -14.69
CA ILE A 166 -5.78 21.69 -13.23
C ILE A 166 -4.39 21.14 -12.93
N SER A 167 -3.51 22.01 -12.42
CA SER A 167 -2.09 21.72 -12.27
C SER A 167 -1.81 20.82 -11.03
N TYR A 168 -0.54 20.46 -10.86
CA TYR A 168 -0.03 19.68 -9.74
C TYR A 168 -0.43 20.28 -8.40
N ILE A 169 -0.99 19.46 -7.48
CA ILE A 169 -1.43 19.81 -6.11
C ILE A 169 -2.43 20.96 -5.97
N SER A 170 -3.09 21.40 -7.06
CA SER A 170 -3.93 22.63 -7.06
C SER A 170 -5.02 22.65 -6.00
N PHE A 171 -5.63 21.47 -5.66
CA PHE A 171 -6.67 21.34 -4.64
C PHE A 171 -6.31 20.26 -3.60
N GLU A 172 -5.02 19.98 -3.41
CA GLU A 172 -4.60 18.98 -2.43
C GLU A 172 -5.05 19.36 -1.00
N ASN A 173 -5.60 18.39 -0.27
CA ASN A 173 -6.09 18.52 1.13
C ASN A 173 -7.29 19.47 1.31
N VAL A 174 -8.02 19.83 0.26
CA VAL A 174 -9.20 20.68 0.37
C VAL A 174 -10.38 19.84 0.85
N SER A 175 -10.78 20.01 2.13
CA SER A 175 -11.80 19.19 2.77
C SER A 175 -13.24 19.69 2.57
N TYR A 176 -13.44 20.88 2.00
CA TYR A 176 -14.77 21.49 1.84
C TYR A 176 -15.30 21.43 0.40
N ILE A 177 -14.57 20.81 -0.54
CA ILE A 177 -15.09 20.43 -1.87
C ILE A 177 -15.86 19.12 -1.72
N GLU A 178 -17.14 19.12 -2.08
CA GLU A 178 -17.97 17.92 -2.06
C GLU A 178 -18.17 17.31 -3.45
N ASN A 179 -18.27 18.13 -4.48
CA ASN A 179 -18.44 17.66 -5.85
C ASN A 179 -17.60 18.51 -6.80
N VAL A 180 -17.07 17.90 -7.86
CA VAL A 180 -16.31 18.58 -8.90
C VAL A 180 -16.98 18.36 -10.24
N ILE A 181 -17.22 19.44 -10.98
CA ILE A 181 -17.74 19.40 -12.35
C ILE A 181 -16.72 20.06 -13.25
N THR A 182 -16.07 19.27 -14.09
CA THR A 182 -15.22 19.81 -15.15
C THR A 182 -16.10 20.26 -16.33
N GLN A 183 -15.63 21.26 -17.07
CA GLN A 183 -16.35 21.79 -18.22
C GLN A 183 -15.55 21.61 -19.50
N ASP A 184 -16.24 21.77 -20.63
CA ASP A 184 -15.60 21.77 -21.95
C ASP A 184 -14.57 22.91 -22.03
N GLY A 185 -13.35 22.56 -22.46
CA GLY A 185 -12.17 23.41 -22.44
C GLY A 185 -11.07 22.85 -21.55
N LEU A 186 -11.41 22.14 -20.45
CA LEU A 186 -10.41 21.46 -19.63
C LEU A 186 -9.81 20.27 -20.41
N LEU A 187 -8.49 20.23 -20.54
CA LEU A 187 -7.75 19.20 -21.26
C LEU A 187 -7.01 18.27 -20.31
N ASN A 188 -6.43 18.84 -19.24
CA ASN A 188 -5.49 18.12 -18.37
C ASN A 188 -5.87 18.22 -16.89
N VAL A 189 -5.78 17.08 -16.19
CA VAL A 189 -5.85 16.98 -14.73
C VAL A 189 -4.55 16.36 -14.24
N SER A 190 -3.72 17.20 -13.62
CA SER A 190 -2.36 16.81 -13.25
C SER A 190 -2.29 16.03 -11.93
N SER A 191 -1.12 15.47 -11.64
CA SER A 191 -0.83 14.66 -10.45
C SER A 191 -1.23 15.37 -9.15
N LYS A 192 -1.80 14.62 -8.20
CA LYS A 192 -2.21 15.08 -6.85
C LYS A 192 -3.21 16.24 -6.81
N SER A 193 -3.81 16.62 -7.95
CA SER A 193 -4.65 17.82 -8.03
C SER A 193 -5.83 17.80 -7.07
N PHE A 194 -6.41 16.64 -6.75
CA PHE A 194 -7.48 16.45 -5.75
C PHE A 194 -7.08 15.48 -4.63
N ARG A 195 -5.79 15.27 -4.40
CA ARG A 195 -5.31 14.37 -3.36
C ARG A 195 -5.84 14.77 -1.99
N ASN A 196 -6.31 13.78 -1.21
CA ASN A 196 -6.83 13.98 0.16
C ASN A 196 -8.03 14.97 0.27
N CYS A 197 -8.81 15.14 -0.78
CA CYS A 197 -10.10 15.83 -0.70
C CYS A 197 -11.11 14.91 0.01
N ALA A 198 -11.03 14.84 1.36
CA ALA A 198 -11.70 13.82 2.14
C ALA A 198 -13.25 13.87 2.03
N ASN A 199 -13.84 15.02 1.77
CA ASN A 199 -15.30 15.18 1.63
C ASN A 199 -15.78 15.15 0.17
N LEU A 200 -14.89 14.97 -0.80
CA LEU A 200 -15.27 14.84 -2.21
C LEU A 200 -16.15 13.60 -2.39
N LYS A 201 -17.35 13.78 -2.94
CA LYS A 201 -18.39 12.75 -3.13
C LYS A 201 -18.51 12.31 -4.58
N SER A 202 -18.38 13.26 -5.53
CA SER A 202 -18.46 12.96 -6.96
C SER A 202 -17.57 13.84 -7.81
N VAL A 203 -17.17 13.30 -8.96
CA VAL A 203 -16.43 14.01 -10.00
C VAL A 203 -17.10 13.74 -11.34
N TYR A 204 -17.44 14.81 -12.07
CA TYR A 204 -17.87 14.72 -13.47
C TYR A 204 -16.74 15.19 -14.37
N ILE A 205 -16.37 14.35 -15.35
CA ILE A 205 -15.31 14.57 -16.32
C ILE A 205 -15.93 14.86 -17.68
N SER A 206 -15.73 16.08 -18.18
CA SER A 206 -16.28 16.56 -19.47
C SER A 206 -15.62 15.87 -20.66
N LYS A 207 -16.26 16.00 -21.81
CA LYS A 207 -15.81 15.40 -23.08
C LYS A 207 -14.46 15.90 -23.57
N SER A 208 -14.04 17.08 -23.16
CA SER A 208 -12.77 17.69 -23.60
C SER A 208 -11.54 17.18 -22.89
N VAL A 209 -11.68 16.52 -21.72
CA VAL A 209 -10.54 16.02 -20.94
C VAL A 209 -9.80 14.92 -21.70
N ARG A 210 -8.50 15.13 -21.96
CA ARG A 210 -7.62 14.23 -22.72
C ARG A 210 -6.58 13.52 -21.87
N TYR A 211 -6.22 14.13 -20.73
CA TYR A 211 -5.21 13.59 -19.83
C TYR A 211 -5.64 13.72 -18.38
N ILE A 212 -5.60 12.60 -17.68
CA ILE A 212 -5.71 12.51 -16.21
C ILE A 212 -4.48 11.75 -15.75
N SER A 213 -3.69 12.36 -14.86
CA SER A 213 -2.49 11.72 -14.32
C SER A 213 -2.83 10.43 -13.58
N ASP A 214 -1.99 9.41 -13.72
CA ASP A 214 -2.05 8.16 -12.95
C ASP A 214 -1.45 8.29 -11.55
N GLU A 215 -0.93 9.49 -11.19
CA GLU A 215 -0.29 9.74 -9.91
C GLU A 215 -1.21 10.48 -8.92
N TRP A 216 -1.91 9.70 -8.09
CA TRP A 216 -2.62 10.19 -6.90
C TRP A 216 -3.64 11.32 -7.11
N VAL A 217 -4.27 11.43 -8.28
CA VAL A 217 -5.26 12.50 -8.53
C VAL A 217 -6.38 12.46 -7.48
N PHE A 218 -6.97 11.28 -7.23
CA PHE A 218 -8.06 11.08 -6.25
C PHE A 218 -7.62 10.27 -5.02
N TYR A 219 -6.33 10.13 -4.77
CA TYR A 219 -5.79 9.41 -3.62
C TYR A 219 -6.26 10.04 -2.32
N GLY A 220 -6.81 9.22 -1.41
CA GLY A 220 -7.27 9.70 -0.11
C GLY A 220 -8.62 10.43 -0.13
N CYS A 221 -9.34 10.45 -1.26
CA CYS A 221 -10.73 10.93 -1.35
C CYS A 221 -11.69 9.88 -0.76
N SER A 222 -11.68 9.70 0.55
CA SER A 222 -12.34 8.58 1.24
C SER A 222 -13.87 8.59 1.14
N ASN A 223 -14.50 9.72 0.85
CA ASN A 223 -15.94 9.82 0.64
C ASN A 223 -16.37 9.83 -0.82
N LEU A 224 -15.42 9.69 -1.76
CA LEU A 224 -15.73 9.65 -3.19
C LEU A 224 -16.58 8.41 -3.50
N VAL A 225 -17.76 8.64 -4.08
CA VAL A 225 -18.75 7.60 -4.43
C VAL A 225 -18.72 7.29 -5.91
N SER A 226 -18.50 8.31 -6.77
CA SER A 226 -18.49 8.12 -8.21
C SER A 226 -17.56 9.09 -8.94
N ILE A 227 -17.00 8.58 -10.05
CA ILE A 227 -16.33 9.35 -11.09
C ILE A 227 -17.14 9.09 -12.37
N GLU A 228 -17.84 10.11 -12.84
CA GLU A 228 -18.66 10.01 -14.05
C GLU A 228 -17.93 10.70 -15.22
N VAL A 229 -18.02 10.09 -16.39
CA VAL A 229 -17.37 10.60 -17.62
C VAL A 229 -18.45 10.86 -18.67
N ASP A 230 -18.37 12.03 -19.30
CA ASP A 230 -19.22 12.38 -20.43
C ASP A 230 -19.16 11.30 -21.53
N SER A 231 -20.32 10.91 -22.04
CA SER A 231 -20.42 9.86 -23.06
C SER A 231 -19.66 10.18 -24.36
N GLU A 232 -19.49 11.48 -24.67
CA GLU A 232 -18.76 11.98 -25.84
C GLU A 232 -17.24 12.10 -25.57
N ASN A 233 -16.76 11.80 -24.35
CA ASN A 233 -15.33 11.80 -24.10
C ASN A 233 -14.64 10.69 -24.91
N GLU A 234 -13.56 11.05 -25.63
CA GLU A 234 -12.85 10.12 -26.54
C GLU A 234 -11.73 9.33 -25.86
N CYS A 235 -11.28 9.76 -24.66
CA CYS A 235 -10.13 9.16 -23.99
C CYS A 235 -10.52 8.29 -22.80
N TYR A 236 -11.65 8.61 -22.16
CA TYR A 236 -12.09 7.99 -20.92
C TYR A 236 -13.55 7.51 -20.99
N SER A 237 -13.89 6.63 -20.09
CA SER A 237 -15.25 6.19 -19.82
C SER A 237 -15.42 5.86 -18.34
N SER A 238 -16.65 5.83 -17.86
CA SER A 238 -16.95 5.35 -16.52
C SER A 238 -17.96 4.20 -16.55
N GLN A 239 -17.91 3.37 -15.53
CA GLN A 239 -18.90 2.34 -15.28
C GLN A 239 -19.01 2.08 -13.79
N ASP A 240 -20.23 2.10 -13.25
CA ASP A 240 -20.47 1.93 -11.81
C ASP A 240 -19.63 2.90 -10.93
N GLY A 241 -19.41 4.14 -11.43
CA GLY A 241 -18.62 5.18 -10.77
C GLY A 241 -17.11 4.99 -10.81
N VAL A 242 -16.61 3.98 -11.51
CA VAL A 242 -15.18 3.68 -11.68
C VAL A 242 -14.70 4.26 -13.01
N LEU A 243 -13.52 4.88 -12.99
CA LEU A 243 -12.87 5.48 -14.16
C LEU A 243 -12.03 4.48 -14.94
N TYR A 244 -12.21 4.44 -16.24
CA TYR A 244 -11.47 3.62 -17.20
C TYR A 244 -10.91 4.46 -18.35
N ASN A 245 -9.94 3.92 -19.10
CA ASN A 245 -9.70 4.41 -20.45
C ASN A 245 -10.92 4.12 -21.36
N LYS A 246 -11.00 4.76 -22.52
CA LYS A 246 -12.20 4.67 -23.40
C LYS A 246 -12.61 3.24 -23.73
N GLU A 247 -11.65 2.39 -24.05
CA GLU A 247 -11.85 0.99 -24.44
C GLU A 247 -12.07 0.04 -23.25
N LYS A 248 -12.03 0.55 -22.03
CA LYS A 248 -12.09 -0.23 -20.80
C LYS A 248 -11.05 -1.37 -20.72
N THR A 249 -9.86 -1.13 -21.29
CA THR A 249 -8.72 -2.05 -21.15
C THR A 249 -7.88 -1.76 -19.91
N THR A 250 -7.98 -0.53 -19.37
CA THR A 250 -7.31 -0.11 -18.14
C THR A 250 -8.31 0.49 -17.16
N LEU A 251 -8.37 -0.04 -15.94
CA LEU A 251 -9.06 0.59 -14.81
C LEU A 251 -8.11 1.63 -14.22
N ILE A 252 -8.48 2.91 -14.25
CA ILE A 252 -7.62 4.04 -13.88
C ILE A 252 -7.79 4.44 -12.42
N ALA A 253 -9.04 4.61 -11.96
CA ALA A 253 -9.33 5.00 -10.59
C ALA A 253 -10.70 4.50 -10.13
N ALA A 254 -10.74 3.92 -8.94
CA ALA A 254 -11.97 3.57 -8.24
C ALA A 254 -12.30 4.63 -7.17
N PRO A 255 -13.58 4.88 -6.89
CA PRO A 255 -13.96 5.83 -5.85
C PRO A 255 -13.60 5.28 -4.45
N GLY A 256 -13.11 6.16 -3.55
CA GLY A 256 -12.58 5.75 -2.24
C GLY A 256 -13.61 5.09 -1.31
N LYS A 257 -14.91 5.30 -1.55
CA LYS A 257 -16.01 4.73 -0.75
C LYS A 257 -16.53 3.40 -1.31
N ILE A 258 -15.95 2.88 -2.40
CA ILE A 258 -16.39 1.63 -3.04
C ILE A 258 -16.32 0.45 -2.05
N GLU A 259 -17.36 -0.38 -2.00
CA GLU A 259 -17.39 -1.58 -1.15
C GLU A 259 -17.13 -2.87 -1.95
N GLU A 260 -17.61 -2.92 -3.20
CA GLU A 260 -17.42 -4.04 -4.11
C GLU A 260 -17.15 -3.54 -5.52
N CYS A 261 -16.29 -4.23 -6.28
CA CYS A 261 -16.03 -3.92 -7.67
C CYS A 261 -16.00 -5.20 -8.52
N ASN A 262 -16.84 -5.23 -9.56
CA ASN A 262 -16.77 -6.24 -10.61
C ASN A 262 -16.00 -5.65 -11.78
N VAL A 263 -14.72 -5.99 -11.91
CA VAL A 263 -13.89 -5.49 -13.00
C VAL A 263 -14.34 -6.10 -14.33
N PRO A 264 -14.64 -5.28 -15.38
CA PRO A 264 -15.03 -5.79 -16.68
C PRO A 264 -13.99 -6.75 -17.29
N SER A 265 -14.45 -7.77 -18.02
CA SER A 265 -13.57 -8.75 -18.67
C SER A 265 -12.68 -8.19 -19.78
N THR A 266 -12.96 -6.97 -20.24
CA THR A 266 -12.13 -6.24 -21.20
C THR A 266 -10.86 -5.67 -20.56
N VAL A 267 -10.82 -5.53 -19.22
CA VAL A 267 -9.70 -4.92 -18.50
C VAL A 267 -8.50 -5.85 -18.51
N LYS A 268 -7.39 -5.36 -19.03
CA LYS A 268 -6.08 -6.02 -19.05
C LYS A 268 -5.17 -5.52 -17.95
N THR A 269 -5.39 -4.30 -17.49
CA THR A 269 -4.54 -3.66 -16.50
C THR A 269 -5.37 -2.97 -15.42
N ILE A 270 -5.08 -3.29 -14.14
CA ILE A 270 -5.46 -2.41 -13.03
C ILE A 270 -4.36 -1.35 -12.94
N GLY A 271 -4.72 -0.10 -13.11
CA GLY A 271 -3.79 1.03 -13.14
C GLY A 271 -3.06 1.27 -11.80
N LYS A 272 -2.01 2.06 -11.88
CA LYS A 272 -1.26 2.52 -10.70
C LYS A 272 -2.20 3.29 -9.75
N ASN A 273 -2.16 2.98 -8.46
CA ASN A 273 -2.99 3.57 -7.41
C ASN A 273 -4.52 3.39 -7.58
N ALA A 274 -4.98 2.55 -8.47
CA ALA A 274 -6.39 2.51 -8.92
C ALA A 274 -7.42 2.30 -7.79
N PHE A 275 -7.11 1.52 -6.76
CA PHE A 275 -7.91 1.31 -5.54
C PHE A 275 -7.17 1.74 -4.27
N SER A 276 -6.06 2.49 -4.40
CA SER A 276 -5.26 2.86 -3.21
C SER A 276 -6.10 3.64 -2.20
N LEU A 277 -6.02 3.25 -0.91
CA LEU A 277 -6.85 3.77 0.19
C LEU A 277 -8.36 3.52 0.07
N CYS A 278 -8.84 2.63 -0.81
CA CYS A 278 -10.24 2.18 -0.81
C CYS A 278 -10.48 1.28 0.43
N LYS A 279 -10.50 1.90 1.62
CA LYS A 279 -10.57 1.19 2.90
C LYS A 279 -11.87 0.40 3.11
N ASN A 280 -12.93 0.75 2.38
CA ASN A 280 -14.23 0.08 2.46
C ASN A 280 -14.36 -1.08 1.46
N LEU A 281 -13.42 -1.24 0.52
CA LEU A 281 -13.45 -2.30 -0.48
C LEU A 281 -13.32 -3.66 0.19
N LYS A 282 -14.39 -4.45 0.17
CA LYS A 282 -14.49 -5.79 0.77
C LYS A 282 -14.16 -6.88 -0.24
N LYS A 283 -14.57 -6.65 -1.50
CA LYS A 283 -14.48 -7.63 -2.56
C LYS A 283 -14.14 -6.99 -3.90
N VAL A 284 -13.22 -7.61 -4.61
CA VAL A 284 -12.94 -7.32 -6.02
C VAL A 284 -13.01 -8.61 -6.83
N VAL A 285 -13.74 -8.57 -7.95
CA VAL A 285 -13.81 -9.70 -8.88
C VAL A 285 -12.88 -9.39 -10.06
N LEU A 286 -11.78 -10.11 -10.14
CA LEU A 286 -10.80 -10.05 -11.23
C LEU A 286 -11.03 -11.23 -12.16
N LEU A 287 -11.27 -10.98 -13.44
CA LEU A 287 -11.58 -12.00 -14.42
C LEU A 287 -10.35 -12.37 -15.27
N ASP A 288 -10.38 -13.55 -15.88
CA ASP A 288 -9.41 -13.94 -16.90
C ASP A 288 -9.44 -12.94 -18.06
N GLY A 289 -8.26 -12.55 -18.55
CA GLY A 289 -8.02 -11.42 -19.45
C GLY A 289 -7.17 -10.33 -18.78
N LEU A 290 -7.18 -10.24 -17.44
CA LEU A 290 -6.31 -9.34 -16.71
C LEU A 290 -4.87 -9.85 -16.76
N GLU A 291 -3.94 -8.98 -17.20
CA GLU A 291 -2.53 -9.30 -17.38
C GLU A 291 -1.62 -8.65 -16.33
N SER A 292 -1.99 -7.49 -15.78
CA SER A 292 -1.16 -6.79 -14.81
C SER A 292 -1.96 -6.05 -13.74
N ILE A 293 -1.39 -6.03 -12.53
CA ILE A 293 -1.83 -5.20 -11.40
C ILE A 293 -0.71 -4.20 -11.15
N GLY A 294 -1.01 -2.91 -11.33
CA GLY A 294 -0.06 -1.80 -11.26
C GLY A 294 0.40 -1.47 -9.85
N ALA A 295 1.41 -0.61 -9.78
CA ALA A 295 2.00 -0.20 -8.52
C ALA A 295 0.97 0.44 -7.59
N ARG A 296 0.94 0.01 -6.32
CA ARG A 296 0.02 0.50 -5.27
C ARG A 296 -1.47 0.35 -5.62
N ALA A 297 -1.82 -0.54 -6.54
CA ALA A 297 -3.19 -0.65 -7.03
C ALA A 297 -4.21 -0.91 -5.92
N PHE A 298 -3.88 -1.72 -4.90
CA PHE A 298 -4.72 -2.05 -3.74
C PHE A 298 -4.03 -1.69 -2.41
N GLU A 299 -3.11 -0.72 -2.44
CA GLU A 299 -2.42 -0.25 -1.24
C GLU A 299 -3.43 0.23 -0.19
N HIS A 300 -3.27 -0.24 1.06
CA HIS A 300 -4.15 0.10 2.18
C HIS A 300 -5.66 -0.19 1.97
N CYS A 301 -6.01 -1.19 1.15
CA CYS A 301 -7.37 -1.74 1.08
C CYS A 301 -7.65 -2.61 2.32
N THR A 302 -7.84 -1.96 3.47
CA THR A 302 -7.87 -2.63 4.79
C THR A 302 -9.11 -3.47 5.06
N SER A 303 -10.11 -3.45 4.19
CA SER A 303 -11.29 -4.34 4.26
C SER A 303 -11.28 -5.44 3.20
N LEU A 304 -10.32 -5.44 2.25
CA LEU A 304 -10.26 -6.39 1.14
C LEU A 304 -9.82 -7.78 1.62
N SER A 305 -10.78 -8.64 1.93
CA SER A 305 -10.51 -9.93 2.56
C SER A 305 -10.30 -11.08 1.57
N GLU A 306 -10.88 -11.01 0.38
CA GLU A 306 -10.81 -12.06 -0.62
C GLU A 306 -10.31 -11.50 -1.96
N VAL A 307 -9.18 -12.03 -2.42
CA VAL A 307 -8.61 -11.72 -3.73
C VAL A 307 -8.27 -13.03 -4.43
N LYS A 308 -8.92 -13.26 -5.58
CA LYS A 308 -8.56 -14.35 -6.47
C LYS A 308 -7.82 -13.77 -7.68
N LEU A 309 -6.54 -14.09 -7.81
CA LEU A 309 -5.74 -13.68 -8.95
C LEU A 309 -6.10 -14.54 -10.18
N PRO A 310 -6.39 -13.94 -11.35
CA PRO A 310 -6.81 -14.69 -12.54
C PRO A 310 -5.64 -15.42 -13.22
N ASN A 311 -5.96 -16.49 -13.97
CA ASN A 311 -4.96 -17.35 -14.62
C ASN A 311 -4.27 -16.70 -15.84
N THR A 312 -4.57 -15.47 -16.16
CA THR A 312 -3.93 -14.68 -17.22
C THR A 312 -2.96 -13.63 -16.67
N LEU A 313 -2.95 -13.45 -15.34
CA LEU A 313 -2.11 -12.45 -14.68
C LEU A 313 -0.63 -12.78 -14.84
N LYS A 314 0.19 -11.84 -15.32
CA LYS A 314 1.63 -12.00 -15.56
C LYS A 314 2.48 -11.29 -14.52
N LYS A 315 2.02 -10.14 -14.02
CA LYS A 315 2.79 -9.27 -13.14
C LYS A 315 1.95 -8.68 -12.01
N VAL A 316 2.55 -8.67 -10.79
CA VAL A 316 2.09 -7.88 -9.64
C VAL A 316 3.18 -6.86 -9.33
N ASP A 317 2.87 -5.57 -9.46
CA ASP A 317 3.85 -4.49 -9.39
C ASP A 317 4.14 -4.04 -7.94
N ILE A 318 5.05 -3.09 -7.78
CA ILE A 318 5.55 -2.58 -6.49
C ILE A 318 4.38 -2.12 -5.59
N ASP A 319 4.40 -2.53 -4.31
CA ASP A 319 3.40 -2.16 -3.30
C ASP A 319 1.95 -2.50 -3.68
N ALA A 320 1.70 -3.36 -4.69
CA ALA A 320 0.37 -3.54 -5.29
C ALA A 320 -0.72 -3.87 -4.26
N PHE A 321 -0.43 -4.67 -3.23
CA PHE A 321 -1.31 -5.03 -2.12
C PHE A 321 -0.72 -4.63 -0.76
N TYR A 322 0.17 -3.64 -0.73
CA TYR A 322 0.78 -3.17 0.52
C TYR A 322 -0.29 -2.88 1.59
N SER A 323 -0.18 -3.57 2.73
CA SER A 323 -1.13 -3.40 3.85
C SER A 323 -2.61 -3.69 3.49
N ALA A 324 -2.86 -4.52 2.49
CA ALA A 324 -4.21 -5.01 2.18
C ALA A 324 -4.59 -6.16 3.15
N ASN A 325 -5.90 -6.29 3.44
CA ASN A 325 -6.41 -7.26 4.41
C ASN A 325 -6.72 -8.63 3.78
N ILE A 326 -5.88 -9.12 2.85
CA ILE A 326 -6.08 -10.44 2.23
C ILE A 326 -6.02 -11.53 3.30
N THR A 327 -7.02 -12.43 3.33
CA THR A 327 -7.14 -13.47 4.37
C THR A 327 -6.95 -14.87 3.81
N GLY A 328 -6.36 -15.76 4.62
CA GLY A 328 -6.26 -17.17 4.30
C GLY A 328 -5.18 -17.52 3.28
N GLU A 329 -5.52 -18.34 2.30
CA GLU A 329 -4.59 -18.81 1.27
C GLU A 329 -4.53 -17.84 0.10
N LEU A 330 -3.33 -17.36 -0.23
CA LEU A 330 -3.04 -16.60 -1.45
C LEU A 330 -2.42 -17.53 -2.50
N VAL A 331 -3.14 -17.73 -3.61
CA VAL A 331 -2.64 -18.51 -4.75
C VAL A 331 -2.08 -17.57 -5.81
N ILE A 332 -0.77 -17.69 -6.09
CA ILE A 332 -0.11 -17.04 -7.22
C ILE A 332 -0.26 -17.96 -8.43
N PRO A 333 -1.02 -17.58 -9.47
CA PRO A 333 -1.27 -18.43 -10.64
C PRO A 333 -0.01 -18.81 -11.40
N ASP A 334 -0.11 -19.89 -12.20
CA ASP A 334 1.00 -20.35 -13.05
C ASP A 334 1.42 -19.31 -14.10
N SER A 335 0.53 -18.41 -14.48
CA SER A 335 0.80 -17.36 -15.47
C SER A 335 1.68 -16.22 -14.94
N VAL A 336 1.78 -16.06 -13.60
CA VAL A 336 2.54 -14.95 -13.00
C VAL A 336 4.04 -15.22 -13.13
N GLU A 337 4.74 -14.24 -13.70
CA GLU A 337 6.18 -14.30 -13.93
C GLU A 337 6.98 -13.51 -12.90
N SER A 338 6.43 -12.40 -12.38
CA SER A 338 7.10 -11.56 -11.40
C SER A 338 6.17 -10.99 -10.33
N ILE A 339 6.70 -10.91 -9.12
CA ILE A 339 6.15 -10.18 -7.98
C ILE A 339 7.21 -9.16 -7.57
N GLU A 340 6.84 -7.86 -7.67
CA GLU A 340 7.77 -6.76 -7.41
C GLU A 340 7.83 -6.40 -5.90
N ASN A 341 8.77 -5.50 -5.54
CA ASN A 341 9.05 -5.12 -4.16
C ASN A 341 7.80 -4.78 -3.36
N SER A 342 7.74 -5.27 -2.13
CA SER A 342 6.69 -4.94 -1.16
C SER A 342 5.26 -5.26 -1.61
N SER A 343 5.06 -6.03 -2.69
CA SER A 343 3.72 -6.23 -3.28
C SER A 343 2.67 -6.73 -2.30
N PHE A 344 3.06 -7.55 -1.31
CA PHE A 344 2.19 -8.07 -0.25
C PHE A 344 2.72 -7.73 1.15
N LEU A 345 3.60 -6.73 1.27
CA LEU A 345 4.16 -6.30 2.55
C LEU A 345 3.03 -5.86 3.50
N TYR A 346 3.08 -6.29 4.75
CA TYR A 346 2.04 -6.06 5.78
C TYR A 346 0.65 -6.65 5.45
N CYS A 347 0.54 -7.64 4.55
CA CYS A 347 -0.69 -8.42 4.41
C CYS A 347 -0.81 -9.41 5.58
N THR A 348 -1.13 -8.91 6.76
CA THR A 348 -1.00 -9.62 8.04
C THR A 348 -1.90 -10.85 8.17
N ASN A 349 -2.97 -10.98 7.36
CA ASN A 349 -3.95 -12.06 7.46
C ASN A 349 -3.78 -13.18 6.42
N ILE A 350 -2.77 -13.11 5.57
CA ILE A 350 -2.37 -14.24 4.71
C ILE A 350 -1.80 -15.33 5.61
N SER A 351 -2.35 -16.56 5.51
CA SER A 351 -1.87 -17.70 6.29
C SER A 351 -1.02 -18.69 5.50
N LYS A 352 -1.15 -18.68 4.16
CA LYS A 352 -0.44 -19.57 3.24
C LYS A 352 -0.25 -18.89 1.88
N VAL A 353 0.89 -19.12 1.25
CA VAL A 353 1.17 -18.68 -0.12
C VAL A 353 1.49 -19.88 -0.99
N VAL A 354 0.70 -20.07 -2.06
CA VAL A 354 0.96 -21.09 -3.08
C VAL A 354 1.56 -20.42 -4.31
N ILE A 355 2.76 -20.85 -4.70
CA ILE A 355 3.54 -20.27 -5.80
C ILE A 355 3.42 -21.14 -7.05
N GLY A 356 2.93 -20.54 -8.15
CA GLY A 356 2.76 -21.18 -9.44
C GLY A 356 4.06 -21.50 -10.17
N SER A 357 3.93 -22.19 -11.30
CA SER A 357 5.04 -22.84 -12.03
C SER A 357 5.99 -21.86 -12.72
N ASN A 358 5.50 -20.69 -13.16
CA ASN A 358 6.31 -19.78 -13.99
C ASN A 358 6.85 -18.57 -13.24
N LEU A 359 6.61 -18.45 -11.93
CA LEU A 359 7.16 -17.35 -11.16
C LEU A 359 8.70 -17.42 -11.18
N LYS A 360 9.33 -16.36 -11.71
CA LYS A 360 10.78 -16.24 -11.91
C LYS A 360 11.44 -15.37 -10.85
N THR A 361 10.74 -14.31 -10.45
CA THR A 361 11.26 -13.30 -9.53
C THR A 361 10.26 -12.96 -8.44
N ILE A 362 10.77 -12.90 -7.22
CA ILE A 362 10.15 -12.27 -6.06
C ILE A 362 11.14 -11.21 -5.63
N SER A 363 10.83 -9.94 -5.91
CA SER A 363 11.73 -8.83 -5.58
C SER A 363 11.83 -8.62 -4.06
N GLY A 364 12.90 -7.97 -3.60
CA GLY A 364 13.23 -7.86 -2.18
C GLY A 364 14.02 -9.07 -1.65
N THR A 365 14.51 -9.93 -2.53
CA THR A 365 15.38 -11.07 -2.19
C THR A 365 16.87 -10.80 -2.47
N SER A 366 17.20 -9.59 -2.95
CA SER A 366 18.56 -9.10 -3.16
C SER A 366 18.94 -8.01 -2.16
N SER A 367 20.25 -7.82 -1.93
CA SER A 367 20.81 -6.89 -0.94
C SER A 367 20.56 -5.40 -1.20
N ILE A 368 19.95 -5.05 -2.33
CA ILE A 368 19.62 -3.67 -2.71
C ILE A 368 18.15 -3.34 -2.40
N ASP A 369 17.32 -4.37 -2.24
CA ASP A 369 15.88 -4.23 -2.07
C ASP A 369 15.50 -4.38 -0.59
N TYR A 370 15.31 -3.28 0.10
CA TYR A 370 15.03 -3.23 1.54
C TYR A 370 13.75 -3.94 1.99
N TYR A 371 12.84 -4.33 1.07
CA TYR A 371 11.53 -4.86 1.46
C TYR A 371 11.13 -6.09 0.63
N ASN A 372 11.26 -7.27 1.23
CA ASN A 372 10.71 -8.50 0.68
C ASN A 372 9.19 -8.41 0.54
N SER A 373 8.66 -8.95 -0.57
CA SER A 373 7.24 -8.87 -0.93
C SER A 373 6.29 -9.47 0.10
N PHE A 374 6.72 -10.45 0.92
CA PHE A 374 5.91 -11.11 1.94
C PHE A 374 6.35 -10.81 3.39
N ARG A 375 7.22 -9.82 3.56
CA ARG A 375 7.68 -9.40 4.89
C ARG A 375 6.49 -8.89 5.71
N ALA A 376 6.52 -9.15 7.02
CA ALA A 376 5.49 -8.74 7.97
C ALA A 376 4.07 -9.27 7.67
N CYS A 377 3.95 -10.36 6.89
CA CYS A 377 2.74 -11.16 6.83
C CYS A 377 2.65 -12.01 8.11
N SER A 378 2.25 -11.39 9.22
CA SER A 378 2.43 -11.93 10.57
C SER A 378 1.68 -13.25 10.85
N ASN A 379 0.68 -13.62 10.05
CA ASN A 379 -0.03 -14.89 10.16
C ASN A 379 0.43 -15.94 9.13
N LEU A 380 1.40 -15.60 8.28
CA LEU A 380 1.89 -16.52 7.25
C LEU A 380 2.65 -17.69 7.88
N LYS A 381 2.16 -18.92 7.64
CA LYS A 381 2.68 -20.16 8.23
C LYS A 381 3.52 -20.97 7.24
N GLU A 382 3.20 -20.93 5.94
CA GLU A 382 3.87 -21.75 4.95
C GLU A 382 3.89 -21.14 3.54
N PHE A 383 4.96 -21.43 2.81
CA PHE A 383 5.05 -21.35 1.36
C PHE A 383 4.93 -22.75 0.76
N VAL A 384 4.14 -22.88 -0.28
CA VAL A 384 4.03 -24.09 -1.09
C VAL A 384 4.37 -23.74 -2.53
N VAL A 385 5.47 -24.30 -3.04
CA VAL A 385 5.91 -24.06 -4.43
C VAL A 385 5.54 -25.27 -5.27
N LYS A 386 4.89 -25.04 -6.43
CA LYS A 386 4.58 -26.11 -7.36
C LYS A 386 5.86 -26.81 -7.83
N GLN A 387 5.81 -28.13 -7.95
CA GLN A 387 6.98 -28.97 -8.23
C GLN A 387 7.68 -28.63 -9.55
N ASP A 388 6.93 -28.20 -10.55
CA ASP A 388 7.41 -27.82 -11.88
C ASP A 388 7.94 -26.37 -11.97
N ASN A 389 7.87 -25.58 -10.88
CA ASN A 389 8.56 -24.29 -10.84
C ASN A 389 10.07 -24.50 -11.01
N LYS A 390 10.68 -23.71 -11.91
CA LYS A 390 12.10 -23.83 -12.28
C LYS A 390 13.05 -22.97 -11.45
N TYR A 391 12.53 -22.03 -10.68
CA TYR A 391 13.31 -21.00 -9.99
C TYR A 391 13.27 -21.14 -8.47
N PHE A 392 12.15 -21.60 -7.95
CA PHE A 392 11.89 -21.72 -6.52
C PHE A 392 11.54 -23.15 -6.12
N SER A 393 11.70 -23.44 -4.85
CA SER A 393 11.23 -24.63 -4.17
C SER A 393 10.81 -24.29 -2.74
N SER A 394 10.03 -25.14 -2.11
CA SER A 394 9.75 -25.03 -0.68
C SER A 394 10.07 -26.33 0.04
N GLN A 395 10.44 -26.22 1.29
CA GLN A 395 10.61 -27.34 2.20
C GLN A 395 10.23 -26.90 3.61
N ASP A 396 9.44 -27.72 4.29
CA ASP A 396 8.95 -27.43 5.64
C ASP A 396 8.29 -26.04 5.77
N GLY A 397 7.62 -25.57 4.69
CA GLY A 397 6.97 -24.27 4.63
C GLY A 397 7.91 -23.08 4.34
N ILE A 398 9.22 -23.29 4.29
CA ILE A 398 10.24 -22.26 4.00
C ILE A 398 10.48 -22.18 2.50
N LEU A 399 10.68 -20.95 2.00
CA LEU A 399 10.96 -20.66 0.58
C LEU A 399 12.47 -20.67 0.30
N TYR A 400 12.87 -21.39 -0.75
CA TYR A 400 14.24 -21.51 -1.23
C TYR A 400 14.32 -21.20 -2.73
N ASN A 401 15.53 -20.95 -3.24
CA ASN A 401 15.80 -21.12 -4.67
C ASN A 401 15.63 -22.59 -5.08
N LYS A 402 15.58 -22.87 -6.40
CA LYS A 402 15.27 -24.21 -6.91
C LYS A 402 16.15 -25.30 -6.32
N ASP A 403 17.45 -25.06 -6.25
CA ASP A 403 18.45 -26.02 -5.81
C ASP A 403 18.63 -26.10 -4.30
N LYS A 404 17.85 -25.31 -3.55
CA LYS A 404 17.94 -25.16 -2.10
C LYS A 404 19.33 -24.77 -1.59
N THR A 405 20.09 -24.06 -2.42
CA THR A 405 21.39 -23.50 -2.01
C THR A 405 21.25 -22.14 -1.34
N LYS A 406 20.13 -21.46 -1.58
CA LYS A 406 19.77 -20.19 -0.92
C LYS A 406 18.43 -20.33 -0.21
N LEU A 407 18.42 -20.06 1.10
CA LEU A 407 17.21 -19.86 1.87
C LEU A 407 16.75 -18.41 1.63
N ILE A 408 15.56 -18.23 1.07
CA ILE A 408 15.04 -16.92 0.66
C ILE A 408 14.22 -16.29 1.77
N LEU A 409 13.21 -17.01 2.28
CA LEU A 409 12.28 -16.47 3.27
C LEU A 409 11.60 -17.57 4.07
N ALA A 410 11.64 -17.47 5.37
CA ALA A 410 10.77 -18.19 6.27
C ALA A 410 9.47 -17.41 6.50
N PRO A 411 8.32 -18.08 6.64
CA PRO A 411 7.08 -17.40 6.99
C PRO A 411 7.16 -16.73 8.37
N SER A 412 6.55 -15.55 8.54
CA SER A 412 6.61 -14.82 9.82
C SER A 412 5.98 -15.59 10.99
N ALA A 413 4.95 -16.40 10.74
CA ALA A 413 4.33 -17.29 11.73
C ALA A 413 4.87 -18.72 11.68
N TYR A 414 6.04 -18.95 11.07
CA TYR A 414 6.67 -20.26 11.08
C TYR A 414 6.98 -20.68 12.50
N GLU A 415 6.53 -21.89 12.85
CA GLU A 415 6.61 -22.39 14.22
C GLU A 415 7.50 -23.64 14.27
N VAL A 416 8.61 -23.54 14.99
CA VAL A 416 9.54 -24.63 15.22
C VAL A 416 10.28 -24.42 16.54
N ASN A 417 10.60 -25.51 17.26
CA ASN A 417 11.36 -25.45 18.53
C ASN A 417 12.83 -25.69 18.21
N ASP A 418 13.43 -26.10 17.37
CA ASP A 418 14.84 -26.13 17.01
C ASP A 418 14.95 -26.01 15.48
N LEU A 419 15.67 -25.00 15.00
CA LEU A 419 15.77 -24.72 13.58
C LEU A 419 16.97 -25.43 12.96
N TYR A 420 16.71 -26.40 12.10
CA TYR A 420 17.75 -27.09 11.33
C TYR A 420 17.78 -26.53 9.90
N ILE A 421 18.84 -25.80 9.55
CA ILE A 421 19.04 -25.32 8.19
C ILE A 421 19.56 -26.49 7.33
N PRO A 422 18.94 -26.82 6.17
CA PRO A 422 19.34 -27.94 5.34
C PRO A 422 20.81 -27.87 4.88
N ASN A 423 21.49 -29.02 4.79
CA ASN A 423 22.90 -29.11 4.41
C ASN A 423 23.21 -28.57 3.00
N SER A 424 22.20 -28.46 2.14
CA SER A 424 22.36 -27.88 0.78
C SER A 424 22.49 -26.35 0.82
N VAL A 425 22.09 -25.69 1.92
CA VAL A 425 22.07 -24.23 2.01
C VAL A 425 23.48 -23.68 2.16
N LYS A 426 23.84 -22.80 1.25
CA LYS A 426 25.11 -22.05 1.23
C LYS A 426 24.90 -20.58 1.58
N GLU A 427 23.71 -20.06 1.38
CA GLU A 427 23.37 -18.67 1.64
C GLU A 427 22.05 -18.57 2.43
N ILE A 428 22.06 -17.85 3.54
CA ILE A 428 20.86 -17.39 4.24
C ILE A 428 20.60 -15.95 3.77
N GLY A 429 19.45 -15.73 3.13
CA GLY A 429 19.10 -14.46 2.50
C GLY A 429 18.90 -13.31 3.49
N ASP A 430 18.94 -12.09 2.98
CA ASP A 430 18.62 -10.90 3.77
C ASP A 430 17.17 -10.98 4.28
N TYR A 431 16.93 -10.60 5.54
CA TYR A 431 15.62 -10.63 6.20
C TYR A 431 14.91 -12.00 6.26
N SER A 432 15.59 -13.10 5.96
CA SER A 432 14.95 -14.41 5.76
C SER A 432 14.15 -14.93 6.95
N PHE A 433 14.50 -14.61 8.19
CA PHE A 433 13.77 -14.90 9.44
C PHE A 433 13.41 -13.64 10.23
N TYR A 434 13.38 -12.49 9.57
CA TYR A 434 13.05 -11.23 10.25
C TYR A 434 11.66 -11.30 10.91
N GLY A 435 11.61 -11.05 12.21
CA GLY A 435 10.34 -11.06 12.96
C GLY A 435 9.72 -12.43 13.16
N SER A 436 10.42 -13.53 12.86
CA SER A 436 9.95 -14.90 13.07
C SER A 436 10.03 -15.29 14.55
N THR A 437 9.19 -14.69 15.39
CA THR A 437 9.22 -14.86 16.86
C THR A 437 8.82 -16.25 17.34
N ASN A 438 8.16 -17.06 16.49
CA ASN A 438 7.75 -18.43 16.79
C ASN A 438 8.82 -19.49 16.43
N VAL A 439 9.92 -19.07 15.80
CA VAL A 439 11.13 -19.90 15.66
C VAL A 439 11.86 -19.86 16.98
N LYS A 440 11.72 -20.92 17.78
CA LYS A 440 12.26 -21.00 19.15
C LYS A 440 13.41 -22.02 19.20
N GLY A 441 14.08 -22.08 20.37
CA GLY A 441 15.14 -23.05 20.58
C GLY A 441 16.42 -22.71 19.82
N LYS A 442 17.23 -23.73 19.54
CA LYS A 442 18.55 -23.58 18.93
C LYS A 442 18.48 -23.51 17.41
N ILE A 443 19.45 -22.84 16.81
CA ILE A 443 19.69 -22.90 15.37
C ILE A 443 20.90 -23.80 15.08
N TYR A 444 20.75 -24.68 14.07
CA TYR A 444 21.81 -25.54 13.57
C TYR A 444 22.16 -25.14 12.14
N LEU A 445 23.30 -24.48 11.99
CA LEU A 445 23.84 -24.01 10.72
C LEU A 445 24.67 -25.13 10.05
N PRO A 446 24.50 -25.38 8.73
CA PRO A 446 25.24 -26.46 8.06
C PRO A 446 26.72 -26.11 7.81
N GLU A 447 27.59 -27.11 7.84
CA GLU A 447 29.03 -26.96 7.58
C GLU A 447 29.37 -26.43 6.17
N GLY A 448 28.45 -26.40 5.24
CA GLY A 448 28.62 -25.82 3.91
C GLY A 448 28.14 -24.39 3.75
N LEU A 449 27.68 -23.75 4.85
CA LEU A 449 27.13 -22.38 4.83
C LEU A 449 28.27 -21.39 4.54
N ILE A 450 28.06 -20.49 3.58
CA ILE A 450 29.04 -19.50 3.13
C ILE A 450 28.68 -18.10 3.65
N SER A 451 27.39 -17.73 3.63
CA SER A 451 26.99 -16.39 3.98
C SER A 451 25.69 -16.31 4.79
N ILE A 452 25.64 -15.33 5.70
CA ILE A 452 24.49 -14.95 6.51
C ILE A 452 24.13 -13.51 6.15
N GLY A 453 22.89 -13.32 5.68
CA GLY A 453 22.40 -12.07 5.12
C GLY A 453 22.11 -10.97 6.16
N TRP A 454 21.87 -9.77 5.70
CA TRP A 454 21.56 -8.60 6.52
C TRP A 454 20.22 -8.80 7.24
N GLN A 455 20.20 -8.52 8.55
CA GLN A 455 19.02 -8.69 9.42
C GLN A 455 18.31 -10.06 9.27
N SER A 456 19.03 -11.09 8.85
CA SER A 456 18.42 -12.41 8.54
C SER A 456 17.73 -13.04 9.76
N PHE A 457 18.25 -12.87 10.96
CA PHE A 457 17.68 -13.35 12.22
C PHE A 457 17.25 -12.22 13.17
N SER A 458 17.11 -11.00 12.64
CA SER A 458 16.66 -9.87 13.44
C SER A 458 15.24 -10.11 13.97
N GLN A 459 15.04 -9.86 15.27
CA GLN A 459 13.76 -10.08 15.96
C GLN A 459 13.24 -11.54 15.87
N CYS A 460 14.14 -12.50 15.63
CA CYS A 460 13.80 -13.92 15.58
C CYS A 460 13.82 -14.52 16.99
N GLY A 461 12.96 -15.50 17.25
CA GLY A 461 12.83 -16.15 18.57
C GLY A 461 13.89 -17.21 18.87
N ILE A 462 14.92 -17.40 18.01
CA ILE A 462 16.03 -18.34 18.28
C ILE A 462 16.73 -18.01 19.61
N SER A 463 17.14 -19.06 20.31
CA SER A 463 17.69 -18.94 21.66
C SER A 463 18.93 -19.78 21.88
N GLY A 464 19.65 -19.48 22.98
CA GLY A 464 20.84 -20.23 23.38
C GLY A 464 22.08 -19.83 22.58
N GLU A 465 22.93 -20.81 22.27
CA GLU A 465 24.20 -20.57 21.59
C GLU A 465 24.06 -20.75 20.07
N VAL A 466 24.64 -19.83 19.29
CA VAL A 466 24.77 -19.92 17.84
C VAL A 466 26.19 -20.34 17.51
N ASN A 467 26.35 -21.46 16.76
CA ASN A 467 27.65 -21.94 16.33
C ASN A 467 27.86 -21.60 14.85
N ILE A 468 28.83 -20.75 14.55
CA ILE A 468 29.20 -20.33 13.18
C ILE A 468 30.19 -21.33 12.61
N PRO A 469 29.86 -22.04 11.50
CA PRO A 469 30.73 -23.02 10.89
C PRO A 469 32.04 -22.46 10.32
N SER A 470 33.02 -23.34 10.11
CA SER A 470 34.33 -23.00 9.50
C SER A 470 34.22 -22.44 8.08
N SER A 471 33.18 -22.81 7.36
CA SER A 471 32.93 -22.42 5.95
C SER A 471 32.40 -21.00 5.78
N VAL A 472 31.89 -20.35 6.84
CA VAL A 472 31.27 -19.02 6.75
C VAL A 472 32.34 -17.96 6.47
N THR A 473 32.18 -17.27 5.33
CA THR A 473 33.09 -16.20 4.89
C THR A 473 32.48 -14.81 4.94
N SER A 474 31.15 -14.71 5.06
CA SER A 474 30.44 -13.44 5.10
C SER A 474 29.28 -13.47 6.10
N ILE A 475 29.34 -12.58 7.08
CA ILE A 475 28.23 -12.26 7.99
C ILE A 475 27.94 -10.78 7.82
N LYS A 476 26.74 -10.43 7.28
CA LYS A 476 26.40 -9.02 7.09
C LYS A 476 26.03 -8.37 8.42
N SER A 477 26.20 -7.04 8.50
CA SER A 477 25.88 -6.26 9.69
C SER A 477 24.43 -6.52 10.13
N SER A 478 24.19 -6.42 11.43
CA SER A 478 22.87 -6.59 12.03
C SER A 478 22.18 -7.96 11.76
N SER A 479 22.92 -9.01 11.32
CA SER A 479 22.34 -10.35 11.04
C SER A 479 21.56 -10.92 12.22
N PHE A 480 22.01 -10.66 13.45
CA PHE A 480 21.40 -11.10 14.71
C PHE A 480 20.86 -9.94 15.55
N PHE A 481 20.65 -8.76 14.93
CA PHE A 481 20.15 -7.58 15.62
C PHE A 481 18.80 -7.87 16.28
N ASN A 482 18.62 -7.48 17.55
CA ASN A 482 17.38 -7.75 18.28
C ASN A 482 16.96 -9.25 18.33
N ALA A 483 17.90 -10.19 18.18
CA ALA A 483 17.66 -11.59 18.45
C ALA A 483 17.74 -11.81 19.97
N GLU A 484 16.64 -11.52 20.66
CA GLU A 484 16.61 -11.27 22.12
C GLU A 484 17.03 -12.45 23.01
N TYR A 485 17.05 -13.68 22.49
CA TYR A 485 17.24 -14.89 23.29
C TYR A 485 18.59 -15.58 23.06
N ILE A 486 19.43 -15.04 22.20
CA ILE A 486 20.79 -15.57 21.95
C ILE A 486 21.66 -15.22 23.15
N THR A 487 22.35 -16.25 23.70
CA THR A 487 23.24 -16.12 24.86
C THR A 487 24.71 -16.04 24.49
N LYS A 488 25.13 -16.71 23.38
CA LYS A 488 26.51 -16.73 22.89
C LYS A 488 26.57 -16.94 21.39
N ILE A 489 27.59 -16.38 20.75
CA ILE A 489 27.99 -16.71 19.39
C ILE A 489 29.38 -17.36 19.47
N ASN A 490 29.47 -18.61 19.06
CA ASN A 490 30.71 -19.37 18.98
C ASN A 490 31.12 -19.50 17.51
N VAL A 491 32.41 -19.37 17.22
CA VAL A 491 32.97 -19.55 15.89
C VAL A 491 33.89 -20.76 15.87
N ASP A 492 33.73 -21.64 14.88
CA ASP A 492 34.64 -22.78 14.71
C ASP A 492 36.11 -22.31 14.59
N SER A 493 37.02 -22.96 15.28
CA SER A 493 38.43 -22.57 15.34
C SER A 493 39.12 -22.53 13.97
N ASN A 494 38.65 -23.36 13.00
CA ASN A 494 39.14 -23.42 11.62
C ASN A 494 38.56 -22.33 10.73
N ASN A 495 37.62 -21.49 11.22
CA ASN A 495 37.10 -20.38 10.42
C ASN A 495 38.23 -19.36 10.16
N LEU A 496 38.38 -18.98 8.88
CA LEU A 496 39.49 -18.11 8.44
C LEU A 496 39.11 -16.61 8.46
N ASN A 497 37.82 -16.28 8.61
CA ASN A 497 37.30 -14.93 8.50
C ASN A 497 36.84 -14.35 9.84
N TYR A 498 36.38 -15.20 10.74
CA TYR A 498 35.78 -14.82 12.00
C TYR A 498 36.39 -15.56 13.18
N SER A 499 36.22 -15.01 14.35
CA SER A 499 36.55 -15.60 15.64
C SER A 499 35.53 -15.18 16.70
N SER A 500 35.51 -15.88 17.82
CA SER A 500 34.71 -15.48 18.97
C SER A 500 35.57 -15.48 20.24
N GLN A 501 35.22 -14.62 21.17
CA GLN A 501 35.75 -14.61 22.53
C GLN A 501 34.62 -14.21 23.49
N ASP A 502 34.49 -14.95 24.58
CA ASP A 502 33.46 -14.73 25.61
C ASP A 502 32.02 -14.72 25.05
N GLY A 503 31.78 -15.39 23.89
CA GLY A 503 30.50 -15.44 23.21
C GLY A 503 30.18 -14.23 22.31
N ILE A 504 31.13 -13.33 22.11
CA ILE A 504 31.07 -12.16 21.25
C ILE A 504 31.71 -12.48 19.90
N LEU A 505 31.12 -12.03 18.81
CA LEU A 505 31.60 -12.22 17.44
C LEU A 505 32.56 -11.10 17.02
N TYR A 506 33.70 -11.50 16.49
CA TYR A 506 34.75 -10.63 15.94
C TYR A 506 35.13 -11.06 14.51
N ASN A 507 35.82 -10.17 13.79
CA ASN A 507 36.64 -10.61 12.66
C ASN A 507 37.77 -11.54 13.13
N LYS A 508 38.46 -12.21 12.20
CA LYS A 508 39.48 -13.26 12.54
C LYS A 508 40.51 -12.79 13.55
N ASP A 509 41.07 -11.60 13.33
CA ASP A 509 42.19 -11.07 14.11
C ASP A 509 41.75 -10.28 15.35
N LYS A 510 40.43 -10.26 15.62
CA LYS A 510 39.78 -9.50 16.70
C LYS A 510 40.10 -8.01 16.67
N THR A 511 40.32 -7.45 15.51
CA THR A 511 40.49 -6.00 15.32
C THR A 511 39.16 -5.27 15.16
N GLU A 512 38.09 -6.00 14.84
CA GLU A 512 36.74 -5.48 14.74
C GLU A 512 35.75 -6.36 15.50
N LEU A 513 34.99 -5.75 16.41
CA LEU A 513 33.88 -6.38 17.11
C LEU A 513 32.62 -6.16 16.32
N ILE A 514 31.97 -7.26 15.91
CA ILE A 514 30.84 -7.25 14.99
C ILE A 514 29.51 -7.19 15.76
N ILE A 515 29.31 -8.13 16.69
CA ILE A 515 28.07 -8.18 17.49
C ILE A 515 28.22 -9.00 18.76
N ALA A 516 27.62 -8.55 19.85
CA ALA A 516 27.41 -9.25 21.10
C ALA A 516 25.95 -9.71 21.20
N PRO A 517 25.67 -10.94 21.66
CA PRO A 517 24.29 -11.43 21.84
C PRO A 517 23.54 -10.68 22.96
N HIS A 518 22.26 -10.43 22.80
CA HIS A 518 21.42 -9.69 23.76
C HIS A 518 21.38 -10.30 25.17
N LYS A 519 21.38 -11.64 25.29
CA LYS A 519 21.39 -12.33 26.60
C LYS A 519 22.79 -12.71 27.04
N LEU A 520 23.83 -12.15 26.43
CA LEU A 520 25.19 -12.33 26.88
C LEU A 520 25.31 -11.86 28.34
N THR A 521 25.81 -12.76 29.21
CA THR A 521 25.99 -12.48 30.62
C THR A 521 27.47 -12.38 30.92
N ILE A 522 27.96 -11.19 31.20
CA ILE A 522 29.36 -10.91 31.57
C ILE A 522 29.33 -9.90 32.73
N ASN A 523 30.14 -10.15 33.74
CA ASN A 523 30.43 -9.17 34.77
C ASN A 523 31.84 -8.58 34.55
N ASN A 524 31.91 -7.25 34.43
CA ASN A 524 33.14 -6.50 34.12
C ASN A 524 33.67 -6.87 32.71
N LEU A 525 33.08 -6.28 31.67
CA LEU A 525 33.48 -6.51 30.28
C LEU A 525 34.86 -5.89 30.00
N THR A 526 35.79 -6.74 29.57
CA THR A 526 37.11 -6.33 29.07
C THR A 526 37.26 -6.74 27.63
N LEU A 527 37.56 -5.79 26.74
CA LEU A 527 37.71 -6.02 25.30
C LEU A 527 39.14 -6.45 24.95
N PRO A 528 39.36 -7.25 23.90
CA PRO A 528 40.69 -7.69 23.45
C PRO A 528 41.62 -6.52 23.14
N ASP A 529 42.92 -6.67 23.48
CA ASP A 529 43.95 -5.63 23.22
C ASP A 529 44.14 -5.34 21.74
N SER A 530 43.82 -6.31 20.84
CA SER A 530 43.89 -6.14 19.40
C SER A 530 42.75 -5.31 18.80
N LEU A 531 41.71 -5.01 19.61
CA LEU A 531 40.48 -4.38 19.08
C LEU A 531 40.71 -2.91 18.71
N LYS A 532 40.33 -2.55 17.51
CA LYS A 532 40.40 -1.21 16.91
C LYS A 532 39.06 -0.59 16.63
N VAL A 533 38.06 -1.41 16.31
CA VAL A 533 36.73 -0.94 15.90
C VAL A 533 35.65 -1.69 16.65
N ILE A 534 34.69 -0.96 17.19
CA ILE A 534 33.42 -1.50 17.68
C ILE A 534 32.34 -1.09 16.68
N ASP A 535 31.67 -2.08 16.10
CA ASP A 535 30.66 -1.84 15.05
C ASP A 535 29.40 -1.16 15.62
N GLY A 536 28.60 -0.56 14.75
CA GLY A 536 27.37 0.10 15.15
C GLY A 536 26.37 -0.88 15.76
N MET A 537 25.73 -0.48 16.87
CA MET A 537 24.78 -1.31 17.61
C MET A 537 25.34 -2.67 18.05
N ALA A 538 26.66 -2.81 18.16
CA ALA A 538 27.31 -4.08 18.47
C ALA A 538 26.91 -4.69 19.80
N PHE A 539 26.59 -3.88 20.80
CA PHE A 539 26.08 -4.28 22.12
C PHE A 539 24.64 -3.79 22.36
N ASP A 540 23.87 -3.57 21.29
CA ASP A 540 22.50 -3.10 21.47
C ASP A 540 21.72 -3.93 22.48
N SER A 541 21.15 -3.25 23.48
CA SER A 541 20.28 -3.84 24.52
C SER A 541 20.91 -5.01 25.32
N CYS A 542 22.24 -5.08 25.40
CA CYS A 542 22.96 -6.09 26.18
C CYS A 542 22.91 -5.79 27.70
N GLN A 543 21.70 -5.85 28.28
CA GLN A 543 21.44 -5.45 29.68
C GLN A 543 22.07 -6.37 30.73
N ASN A 544 22.43 -7.63 30.38
CA ASN A 544 23.06 -8.60 31.25
C ASN A 544 24.59 -8.47 31.31
N ILE A 545 25.18 -7.52 30.59
CA ILE A 545 26.55 -7.09 30.77
C ILE A 545 26.54 -6.13 31.97
N THR A 546 27.13 -6.54 33.08
CA THR A 546 27.06 -5.80 34.34
C THR A 546 28.47 -5.38 34.83
N GLY A 547 28.51 -4.42 35.74
CA GLY A 547 29.79 -3.93 36.30
C GLY A 547 30.50 -2.96 35.35
N THR A 548 31.83 -3.02 35.29
CA THR A 548 32.65 -2.06 34.57
C THR A 548 32.85 -2.45 33.09
N LEU A 549 33.00 -1.44 32.24
CA LEU A 549 33.45 -1.57 30.85
C LEU A 549 34.89 -1.06 30.74
N THR A 550 35.82 -1.92 30.34
CA THR A 550 37.22 -1.58 30.09
C THR A 550 37.47 -1.57 28.58
N LEU A 551 37.75 -0.39 28.03
CA LEU A 551 38.19 -0.18 26.63
C LEU A 551 39.72 -0.30 26.58
N ASN A 552 40.26 -0.94 25.55
CA ASN A 552 41.69 -1.10 25.37
C ASN A 552 42.35 0.16 24.75
N ASP A 553 43.66 0.32 24.96
CA ASP A 553 44.42 1.50 24.51
C ASP A 553 44.71 1.51 22.97
N ASN A 554 44.28 0.50 22.21
CA ASN A 554 44.41 0.41 20.73
C ASN A 554 43.10 0.70 20.00
N LEU A 555 42.01 0.98 20.74
CA LEU A 555 40.69 1.25 20.15
C LEU A 555 40.72 2.60 19.40
N GLU A 556 40.35 2.57 18.13
CA GLU A 556 40.42 3.73 17.25
C GLU A 556 39.03 4.31 16.91
N THR A 557 38.00 3.44 16.80
CA THR A 557 36.65 3.83 16.33
C THR A 557 35.55 3.15 17.15
N ILE A 558 34.53 3.92 17.52
CA ILE A 558 33.26 3.43 18.08
C ILE A 558 32.14 3.96 17.20
N LYS A 559 31.40 3.04 16.54
CA LYS A 559 30.33 3.41 15.61
C LYS A 559 29.01 3.72 16.33
N ASP A 560 28.02 4.21 15.56
CA ASP A 560 26.72 4.67 16.05
C ASP A 560 26.06 3.68 17.02
N ARG A 561 25.61 4.18 18.15
CA ARG A 561 24.88 3.42 19.19
C ARG A 561 25.53 2.09 19.61
N ALA A 562 26.84 2.00 19.59
CA ALA A 562 27.57 0.76 19.87
C ALA A 562 27.14 0.06 21.17
N PHE A 563 26.82 0.80 22.24
CA PHE A 563 26.34 0.31 23.54
C PHE A 563 24.93 0.80 23.88
N TYR A 564 24.07 0.96 22.88
CA TYR A 564 22.68 1.41 23.10
C TYR A 564 21.96 0.55 24.14
N CYS A 565 21.29 1.18 25.11
CA CYS A 565 20.52 0.51 26.16
C CYS A 565 21.29 -0.54 27.00
N CYS A 566 22.60 -0.45 27.11
CA CYS A 566 23.41 -1.31 28.02
C CYS A 566 23.30 -0.87 29.48
N SER A 567 22.10 -0.97 30.05
CA SER A 567 21.78 -0.44 31.40
C SER A 567 22.52 -1.11 32.55
N GLY A 568 23.09 -2.31 32.36
CA GLY A 568 23.86 -3.06 33.34
C GLY A 568 25.30 -2.56 33.48
N ILE A 569 25.88 -1.89 32.47
CA ILE A 569 27.20 -1.28 32.55
C ILE A 569 27.13 -0.13 33.53
N SER A 570 28.08 -0.08 34.48
CA SER A 570 28.03 0.88 35.59
C SER A 570 29.40 1.45 35.94
N GLY A 571 29.40 2.53 36.71
CA GLY A 571 30.63 3.15 37.25
C GLY A 571 31.28 4.11 36.26
N THR A 572 32.57 3.98 36.06
CA THR A 572 33.37 4.87 35.20
C THR A 572 33.86 4.13 33.97
N VAL A 573 33.61 4.71 32.78
CA VAL A 573 34.20 4.29 31.52
C VAL A 573 35.38 5.22 31.22
N VAL A 574 36.55 4.67 30.91
CA VAL A 574 37.71 5.44 30.45
C VAL A 574 37.80 5.36 28.93
N MET A 575 37.72 6.52 28.30
CA MET A 575 37.91 6.65 26.84
C MET A 575 39.40 6.86 26.55
N PRO A 576 40.07 5.88 25.89
CA PRO A 576 41.50 5.99 25.61
C PRO A 576 41.80 7.09 24.59
N GLU A 577 43.04 7.61 24.62
CA GLU A 577 43.50 8.67 23.70
C GLU A 577 43.57 8.20 22.23
N SER A 578 43.66 6.87 22.02
CA SER A 578 43.64 6.23 20.69
C SER A 578 42.32 6.39 19.94
N VAL A 579 41.20 6.64 20.65
CA VAL A 579 39.86 6.77 20.02
C VAL A 579 39.80 8.10 19.26
N LYS A 580 39.89 8.02 17.92
CA LYS A 580 39.88 9.17 17.03
C LYS A 580 38.51 9.42 16.40
N LYS A 581 37.66 8.39 16.28
CA LYS A 581 36.33 8.47 15.69
C LYS A 581 35.26 7.91 16.61
N VAL A 582 34.25 8.71 16.91
CA VAL A 582 33.06 8.29 17.66
C VAL A 582 31.83 8.82 16.97
N GLU A 583 30.92 7.92 16.63
CA GLU A 583 29.65 8.25 16.00
C GLU A 583 28.56 8.53 17.05
N GLY A 584 27.32 8.88 16.63
CA GLY A 584 26.26 9.35 17.50
C GLY A 584 25.83 8.35 18.58
N GLY A 585 25.50 8.84 19.78
CA GLY A 585 24.77 8.11 20.83
C GLY A 585 25.41 6.81 21.32
N ILE A 586 26.75 6.69 21.35
CA ILE A 586 27.41 5.39 21.63
C ILE A 586 27.02 4.79 22.98
N PHE A 587 26.64 5.59 24.00
CA PHE A 587 26.17 5.18 25.32
C PHE A 587 24.70 5.61 25.55
N ASP A 588 23.93 5.83 24.52
CA ASP A 588 22.53 6.19 24.66
C ASP A 588 21.80 5.20 25.59
N SER A 589 21.07 5.74 26.56
CA SER A 589 20.28 4.97 27.52
C SER A 589 21.12 4.03 28.45
N CYS A 590 22.42 4.24 28.56
CA CYS A 590 23.29 3.54 29.51
C CYS A 590 23.21 4.19 30.89
N VAL A 591 22.11 4.01 31.61
CA VAL A 591 21.78 4.71 32.87
C VAL A 591 22.70 4.38 34.04
N GLY A 592 23.46 3.29 33.96
CA GLY A 592 24.41 2.86 35.03
C GLY A 592 25.76 3.56 34.97
N ILE A 593 26.13 4.16 33.83
CA ILE A 593 27.42 4.86 33.68
C ILE A 593 27.34 6.20 34.42
N GLN A 594 28.23 6.37 35.42
CA GLN A 594 28.29 7.59 36.25
C GLN A 594 29.25 8.62 35.67
N ASN A 595 30.40 8.18 35.18
CA ASN A 595 31.43 9.04 34.63
C ASN A 595 31.98 8.47 33.31
N ILE A 596 32.26 9.36 32.36
CA ILE A 596 33.07 9.07 31.18
C ILE A 596 34.32 9.93 31.28
N LYS A 597 35.48 9.30 31.53
CA LYS A 597 36.75 9.96 31.66
C LYS A 597 37.56 9.83 30.39
N CYS A 598 37.70 10.92 29.64
CA CYS A 598 38.43 10.97 28.39
C CYS A 598 39.90 11.34 28.61
N ARG A 599 40.83 10.52 28.10
CA ARG A 599 42.28 10.86 28.15
C ARG A 599 42.63 12.01 27.20
N ALA A 600 41.88 12.21 26.13
CA ALA A 600 41.98 13.40 25.27
C ALA A 600 41.72 14.68 26.07
N SER A 601 42.48 15.74 25.81
CA SER A 601 42.36 17.03 26.52
C SER A 601 41.07 17.79 26.23
N SER A 602 40.42 17.48 25.08
CA SER A 602 39.13 18.02 24.62
C SER A 602 38.51 17.05 23.64
N LYS A 603 37.24 17.27 23.26
CA LYS A 603 36.55 16.47 22.22
C LYS A 603 37.34 16.48 20.91
N PRO A 604 37.81 15.32 20.38
CA PRO A 604 38.46 15.24 19.09
C PRO A 604 37.53 15.62 17.94
N ASP A 605 38.06 16.19 16.86
CA ASP A 605 37.27 16.60 15.66
C ASP A 605 36.51 15.43 14.97
N GLY A 606 36.98 14.19 15.14
CA GLY A 606 36.33 13.00 14.59
C GLY A 606 35.20 12.42 15.45
N TRP A 607 34.83 13.09 16.55
CA TRP A 607 33.70 12.68 17.38
C TRP A 607 32.46 13.50 17.01
N ASP A 608 31.34 12.84 16.73
CA ASP A 608 30.07 13.49 16.45
C ASP A 608 29.64 14.39 17.63
N ASP A 609 28.86 15.43 17.37
CA ASP A 609 28.43 16.35 18.42
C ASP A 609 27.47 15.69 19.40
N ASP A 610 26.73 14.68 18.97
CA ASP A 610 25.76 13.90 19.75
C ASP A 610 26.30 12.55 20.25
N TRP A 611 27.63 12.35 20.27
CA TRP A 611 28.28 11.08 20.62
C TRP A 611 27.82 10.48 21.97
N ASN A 612 27.48 11.31 22.97
CA ASN A 612 26.98 10.91 24.27
C ASN A 612 25.49 11.30 24.49
N MET A 613 24.74 11.50 23.41
CA MET A 613 23.31 11.84 23.50
C MET A 613 22.55 10.82 24.37
N TYR A 614 21.65 11.32 25.23
CA TYR A 614 20.82 10.54 26.18
C TYR A 614 21.64 9.71 27.22
N CYS A 615 22.94 9.97 27.39
CA CYS A 615 23.75 9.45 28.47
C CYS A 615 23.95 10.54 29.53
N ASN A 616 23.50 10.28 30.76
CA ASN A 616 23.57 11.25 31.86
C ASN A 616 24.91 11.24 32.58
N ALA A 617 25.93 10.52 32.09
CA ALA A 617 27.25 10.41 32.70
C ALA A 617 27.98 11.76 32.70
N ASN A 618 28.71 12.03 33.81
CA ASN A 618 29.59 13.19 33.87
C ASN A 618 30.83 12.97 32.97
N VAL A 619 31.07 13.88 32.01
CA VAL A 619 32.21 13.80 31.09
C VAL A 619 33.39 14.62 31.63
N VAL A 620 34.54 13.99 31.76
CA VAL A 620 35.80 14.61 32.25
C VAL A 620 36.89 14.46 31.18
N TRP A 621 37.40 15.57 30.69
CA TRP A 621 38.49 15.63 29.71
C TRP A 621 39.86 15.75 30.36
N GLY A 622 40.91 15.27 29.67
CA GLY A 622 42.30 15.36 30.15
C GLY A 622 42.58 14.47 31.35
N TYR A 623 41.90 13.32 31.47
CA TYR A 623 42.09 12.38 32.55
C TYR A 623 43.47 11.66 32.43
N THR A 624 44.32 11.80 33.46
CA THR A 624 45.68 11.24 33.50
C THR A 624 45.84 10.11 34.52
N GLY A 625 44.76 9.71 35.21
CA GLY A 625 44.79 8.61 36.19
C GLY A 625 44.73 7.24 35.51
N ASP A 626 45.15 6.19 36.26
CA ASP A 626 45.08 4.78 35.85
C ASP A 626 43.65 4.22 35.89
#